data_40fd373958fe69478cdb5287e619fa51
#
_entry.id   40fd373958fe69478cdb5287e619fa51
#
_cell.length_a   1.000
_cell.length_b   1.000
_cell.length_c   1.000
_cell.angle_alpha   90.00
_cell.angle_beta   90.00
_cell.angle_gamma   90.00
#
_symmetry.space_group_name_H-M   'P 1'
#
loop_
_entity.id
_entity.type
_entity.pdbx_description
1 polymer ?
#
loop_
_entity_poly.entity_id
_entity_poly.type
_entity_poly.pdbx_seq_one_letter_code
_entity_poly.pdbx_strand_id
1 'polypeptide(L)'
;FIPGKEEDTEENELFKKQVRMLQYMITAHEGFSNKEIIWAINPQYGDGNDANDVGCGRSKSRLPNRLVKKSDGSWAGGYHGTAPTWAAVNRFYTENGLPPAKDPDFYLQSEWLTRYYEGASSPELSKDQLDSEEIKNDIVKFNVGREPRYYAWIAYDGCEYMPLINNNNPLWLNLKNSNTNGYSLSNTRNATGTGFLNKKFIVPNGVYLSSGSTSGDKFRIILIRMAELYLNLAECYAALDRTDEALENLNVIRERAGVRKLTTADLSTMSLMEWVRNERAIELHAEGHRYYDVRRWRIADQVMQPSEFKGLNGMTVNPSFEEFNQIVPIDQPIQWNVRQYLVPIKNSELYSDPQLVQAPGY
;
A
#
# COMPACT_ATOMS: atom_id res chain seq x y z
N PHE A 1 -12.04 7.13 -9.64
CA PHE A 1 -11.68 6.42 -10.88
C PHE A 1 -10.97 5.10 -10.56
N ILE A 2 -11.32 4.03 -11.28
CA ILE A 2 -10.65 2.72 -11.23
C ILE A 2 -10.53 2.25 -12.69
N PRO A 3 -9.33 1.98 -13.20
CA PRO A 3 -9.14 1.59 -14.60
C PRO A 3 -9.81 0.24 -14.88
N GLY A 4 -10.53 0.15 -16.02
CA GLY A 4 -11.33 -1.01 -16.40
C GLY A 4 -12.70 -1.09 -15.72
N LYS A 5 -13.05 -0.10 -14.89
CA LYS A 5 -14.36 0.02 -14.21
C LYS A 5 -15.03 1.38 -14.47
N GLU A 6 -14.78 1.94 -15.65
CA GLU A 6 -15.26 3.28 -16.02
C GLU A 6 -16.77 3.29 -16.30
N GLU A 7 -17.32 2.20 -16.86
CA GLU A 7 -18.73 2.09 -17.18
C GLU A 7 -19.61 2.08 -15.93
N ASP A 8 -20.76 2.76 -16.00
CA ASP A 8 -21.74 2.83 -14.92
C ASP A 8 -22.64 1.57 -14.91
N THR A 9 -22.02 0.42 -14.63
CA THR A 9 -22.72 -0.85 -14.41
C THR A 9 -22.90 -1.10 -12.93
N GLU A 10 -23.92 -1.90 -12.56
CA GLU A 10 -24.16 -2.28 -11.16
C GLU A 10 -22.93 -2.99 -10.54
N GLU A 11 -22.27 -3.83 -11.33
CA GLU A 11 -21.07 -4.56 -10.91
C GLU A 11 -19.90 -3.60 -10.61
N ASN A 12 -19.63 -2.65 -11.51
CA ASN A 12 -18.57 -1.66 -11.33
C ASN A 12 -18.86 -0.74 -10.14
N GLU A 13 -20.12 -0.33 -9.95
CA GLU A 13 -20.50 0.48 -8.79
C GLU A 13 -20.37 -0.30 -7.48
N LEU A 14 -20.69 -1.59 -7.47
CA LEU A 14 -20.46 -2.44 -6.31
C LEU A 14 -18.95 -2.57 -6.00
N PHE A 15 -18.13 -2.75 -7.01
CA PHE A 15 -16.68 -2.80 -6.88
C PHE A 15 -16.12 -1.48 -6.31
N LYS A 16 -16.52 -0.33 -6.85
CA LYS A 16 -16.13 1.00 -6.35
C LYS A 16 -16.55 1.21 -4.90
N LYS A 17 -17.77 0.76 -4.52
CA LYS A 17 -18.23 0.78 -3.11
C LYS A 17 -17.37 -0.11 -2.22
N GLN A 18 -16.98 -1.29 -2.69
CA GLN A 18 -16.11 -2.20 -1.95
C GLN A 18 -14.74 -1.57 -1.67
N VAL A 19 -14.11 -0.94 -2.68
CA VAL A 19 -12.85 -0.20 -2.52
C VAL A 19 -12.98 0.87 -1.44
N ARG A 20 -14.04 1.68 -1.51
CA ARG A 20 -14.29 2.76 -0.54
C ARG A 20 -14.54 2.23 0.86
N MET A 21 -15.30 1.14 1.00
CA MET A 21 -15.54 0.48 2.29
C MET A 21 -14.23 0.03 2.94
N LEU A 22 -13.30 -0.54 2.17
CA LEU A 22 -11.99 -0.96 2.66
C LEU A 22 -11.11 0.22 3.13
N GLN A 23 -11.20 1.36 2.46
CA GLN A 23 -10.54 2.59 2.91
C GLN A 23 -11.10 3.08 4.24
N TYR A 24 -12.43 3.17 4.37
CA TYR A 24 -13.08 3.61 5.62
C TYR A 24 -12.91 2.62 6.76
N MET A 25 -12.87 1.31 6.49
CA MET A 25 -12.66 0.28 7.50
C MET A 25 -11.38 0.52 8.33
N ILE A 26 -10.31 0.96 7.66
CA ILE A 26 -9.00 1.21 8.29
C ILE A 26 -8.90 2.64 8.86
N THR A 27 -9.69 3.58 8.36
CA THR A 27 -9.65 5.00 8.75
C THR A 27 -10.93 5.44 9.48
N ALA A 28 -11.72 4.50 9.99
CA ALA A 28 -12.98 4.79 10.65
C ALA A 28 -12.82 5.80 11.78
N HIS A 29 -13.64 6.85 11.73
CA HIS A 29 -13.76 7.86 12.75
C HIS A 29 -14.28 7.25 14.07
N GLU A 30 -13.96 7.87 15.22
CA GLU A 30 -14.41 7.38 16.55
C GLU A 30 -15.94 7.31 16.69
N GLY A 31 -16.71 8.11 15.95
CA GLY A 31 -18.18 8.08 15.96
C GLY A 31 -18.82 6.88 15.25
N PHE A 32 -18.07 6.10 14.49
CA PHE A 32 -18.58 4.95 13.75
C PHE A 32 -18.35 3.65 14.51
N SER A 33 -19.43 2.86 14.66
CA SER A 33 -19.30 1.47 15.13
C SER A 33 -18.58 0.63 14.07
N ASN A 34 -17.32 0.32 14.31
CA ASN A 34 -16.52 -0.54 13.45
C ASN A 34 -16.20 -1.85 14.18
N LYS A 35 -16.92 -2.92 13.83
CA LYS A 35 -16.78 -4.25 14.45
C LYS A 35 -15.44 -4.94 14.10
N GLU A 36 -14.70 -4.42 13.15
CA GLU A 36 -13.36 -4.90 12.81
C GLU A 36 -12.34 -4.56 13.91
N ILE A 37 -12.52 -3.45 14.61
CA ILE A 37 -11.56 -2.93 15.60
C ILE A 37 -11.80 -3.59 16.95
N ILE A 38 -10.79 -4.27 17.48
CA ILE A 38 -10.78 -4.82 18.85
C ILE A 38 -10.12 -3.83 19.79
N TRP A 39 -8.96 -3.30 19.41
CA TRP A 39 -8.22 -2.33 20.20
C TRP A 39 -7.59 -1.26 19.32
N ALA A 40 -7.84 -0.01 19.68
CA ALA A 40 -7.27 1.15 18.98
C ALA A 40 -6.88 2.22 20.01
N ILE A 41 -5.90 3.03 19.65
CA ILE A 41 -5.53 4.26 20.36
C ILE A 41 -6.28 5.41 19.70
N ASN A 42 -7.04 6.16 20.48
CA ASN A 42 -7.60 7.42 20.01
C ASN A 42 -6.48 8.46 19.95
N PRO A 43 -6.39 9.25 18.86
CA PRO A 43 -5.46 10.36 18.82
C PRO A 43 -5.80 11.31 19.96
N GLN A 44 -4.82 11.66 20.80
CA GLN A 44 -4.99 12.75 21.74
C GLN A 44 -5.16 14.04 20.93
N TYR A 45 -6.20 14.79 21.21
CA TYR A 45 -6.39 16.10 20.64
C TYR A 45 -5.30 17.02 21.22
N GLY A 46 -4.20 17.18 20.51
CA GLY A 46 -3.29 18.28 20.71
C GLY A 46 -4.01 19.60 20.39
N ASP A 47 -3.58 20.65 20.95
CA ASP A 47 -4.12 22.02 20.93
C ASP A 47 -4.17 22.71 19.56
N GLY A 48 -4.50 21.97 18.52
CA GLY A 48 -4.88 22.49 17.18
C GLY A 48 -3.73 22.96 16.30
N ASN A 49 -2.48 22.94 16.77
CA ASN A 49 -1.31 23.35 16.00
C ASN A 49 -0.42 22.18 15.52
N ASP A 50 -0.69 20.97 15.93
CA ASP A 50 0.14 19.84 15.56
C ASP A 50 -0.40 19.14 14.30
N ALA A 51 0.04 19.67 13.15
CA ALA A 51 0.08 18.89 11.91
C ALA A 51 0.91 17.58 12.06
N ASN A 52 1.52 17.37 13.20
CA ASN A 52 2.23 16.19 13.65
C ASN A 52 1.40 15.31 14.58
N ASP A 53 0.13 15.63 14.79
CA ASP A 53 -0.78 14.80 15.54
C ASP A 53 -0.72 13.35 15.04
N VAL A 54 -0.75 12.41 15.94
CA VAL A 54 -0.45 10.98 15.73
C VAL A 54 -1.19 10.38 14.54
N GLY A 55 -2.37 10.89 14.21
CA GLY A 55 -3.10 10.56 12.98
C GLY A 55 -2.51 11.22 11.73
N CYS A 56 -2.26 12.52 11.76
CA CYS A 56 -1.78 13.31 10.60
C CYS A 56 -0.28 13.14 10.34
N GLY A 57 0.56 12.98 11.35
CA GLY A 57 2.01 12.76 11.19
C GLY A 57 2.34 11.47 10.46
N ARG A 58 1.59 10.40 10.71
CA ARG A 58 1.70 9.16 9.96
C ARG A 58 1.17 9.28 8.54
N SER A 59 0.13 10.09 8.30
CA SER A 59 -0.37 10.31 6.95
C SER A 59 0.59 11.14 6.10
N LYS A 60 1.30 12.14 6.64
CA LYS A 60 2.30 12.91 5.89
C LYS A 60 3.40 12.05 5.25
N SER A 61 3.86 10.99 5.92
CA SER A 61 4.83 10.06 5.34
C SER A 61 4.26 9.18 4.22
N ARG A 62 2.95 9.11 4.08
CA ARG A 62 2.23 8.34 3.06
C ARG A 62 1.66 9.21 1.95
N LEU A 63 1.49 10.50 2.22
CA LEU A 63 0.94 11.44 1.26
C LEU A 63 1.97 11.80 0.18
N PRO A 64 1.53 12.02 -1.06
CA PRO A 64 2.36 12.58 -2.11
C PRO A 64 2.91 13.96 -1.70
N ASN A 65 4.03 14.33 -2.27
CA ASN A 65 4.44 15.73 -2.29
C ASN A 65 3.49 16.54 -3.18
N ARG A 66 3.47 17.86 -3.01
CA ARG A 66 2.70 18.76 -3.88
C ARG A 66 1.24 18.33 -4.08
N LEU A 67 0.49 18.17 -2.97
CA LEU A 67 -0.93 17.83 -2.99
C LEU A 67 -1.81 18.99 -3.46
N VAL A 68 -1.45 20.23 -3.04
CA VAL A 68 -2.21 21.43 -3.38
C VAL A 68 -1.27 22.62 -3.49
N LYS A 69 -1.54 23.48 -4.45
CA LYS A 69 -0.87 24.78 -4.56
C LYS A 69 -1.57 25.78 -3.64
N LYS A 70 -0.82 26.35 -2.70
CA LYS A 70 -1.35 27.35 -1.78
C LYS A 70 -1.50 28.72 -2.45
N SER A 71 -2.26 29.62 -1.81
CA SER A 71 -2.50 30.97 -2.30
C SER A 71 -1.22 31.82 -2.43
N ASP A 72 -0.18 31.49 -1.66
CA ASP A 72 1.14 32.14 -1.72
C ASP A 72 2.05 31.55 -2.83
N GLY A 73 1.53 30.61 -3.64
CA GLY A 73 2.28 29.93 -4.70
C GLY A 73 3.17 28.77 -4.24
N SER A 74 3.32 28.55 -2.93
CA SER A 74 4.05 27.39 -2.40
C SER A 74 3.17 26.12 -2.46
N TRP A 75 3.80 24.95 -2.24
CA TRP A 75 3.11 23.67 -2.22
C TRP A 75 2.90 23.16 -0.79
N ALA A 76 1.70 22.61 -0.53
CA ALA A 76 1.47 21.72 0.60
C ALA A 76 1.49 20.27 0.13
N GLY A 77 1.94 19.35 0.99
CA GLY A 77 1.97 17.92 0.67
C GLY A 77 2.70 17.10 1.72
N GLY A 78 2.90 15.84 1.39
CA GLY A 78 3.57 14.85 2.22
C GLY A 78 5.03 14.60 1.80
N TYR A 79 5.54 13.45 2.22
CA TYR A 79 6.97 13.11 2.10
C TYR A 79 7.24 11.83 1.31
N HIS A 80 6.25 11.14 0.77
CA HIS A 80 6.41 9.83 0.09
C HIS A 80 7.21 8.77 0.89
N GLY A 81 7.31 8.93 2.20
CA GLY A 81 8.23 8.14 3.04
C GLY A 81 7.86 6.67 3.23
N THR A 82 6.70 6.22 2.73
CA THR A 82 6.23 4.83 2.83
C THR A 82 5.82 4.33 1.45
N ALA A 83 6.82 3.86 0.70
CA ALA A 83 6.63 3.33 -0.64
C ALA A 83 6.69 1.80 -0.63
N PRO A 84 5.66 1.08 -1.09
CA PRO A 84 5.71 -0.37 -1.21
C PRO A 84 6.67 -0.79 -2.32
N THR A 85 7.41 -1.87 -2.10
CA THR A 85 8.28 -2.47 -3.12
C THR A 85 7.45 -3.18 -4.18
N TRP A 86 8.07 -3.47 -5.34
CA TRP A 86 7.47 -4.31 -6.38
C TRP A 86 6.97 -5.65 -5.83
N ALA A 87 7.77 -6.32 -4.99
CA ALA A 87 7.38 -7.58 -4.36
C ALA A 87 6.13 -7.45 -3.47
N ALA A 88 5.96 -6.32 -2.77
CA ALA A 88 4.76 -6.07 -1.96
C ALA A 88 3.53 -5.83 -2.83
N VAL A 89 3.67 -5.03 -3.90
CA VAL A 89 2.58 -4.67 -4.82
C VAL A 89 2.13 -5.90 -5.63
N ASN A 90 3.07 -6.74 -6.05
CA ASN A 90 2.80 -7.95 -6.84
C ASN A 90 2.10 -9.06 -6.03
N ARG A 91 2.02 -8.95 -4.69
CA ARG A 91 1.29 -9.91 -3.85
C ARG A 91 -0.23 -9.78 -3.97
N PHE A 92 -0.73 -8.56 -4.20
CA PHE A 92 -2.16 -8.35 -4.35
C PHE A 92 -2.71 -9.17 -5.50
N TYR A 93 -3.92 -9.68 -5.33
CA TYR A 93 -4.53 -10.55 -6.33
C TYR A 93 -5.06 -9.76 -7.53
N THR A 94 -5.31 -10.47 -8.59
CA THR A 94 -6.21 -10.03 -9.68
C THR A 94 -7.66 -10.04 -9.18
N GLU A 95 -8.59 -9.50 -9.94
CA GLU A 95 -10.01 -9.61 -9.63
C GLU A 95 -10.53 -11.05 -9.62
N ASN A 96 -9.83 -11.98 -10.29
CA ASN A 96 -10.10 -13.42 -10.22
C ASN A 96 -9.62 -14.04 -8.90
N GLY A 97 -9.02 -13.27 -8.00
CA GLY A 97 -8.55 -13.72 -6.69
C GLY A 97 -7.32 -14.61 -6.73
N LEU A 98 -6.51 -14.53 -7.80
CA LEU A 98 -5.27 -15.26 -8.00
C LEU A 98 -4.06 -14.31 -7.98
N PRO A 99 -2.85 -14.78 -7.63
CA PRO A 99 -1.63 -14.00 -7.86
C PRO A 99 -1.48 -13.68 -9.35
N PRO A 100 -1.05 -12.47 -9.75
CA PRO A 100 -0.98 -12.07 -11.16
C PRO A 100 -0.23 -13.04 -12.07
N ALA A 101 0.90 -13.59 -11.60
CA ALA A 101 1.70 -14.55 -12.37
C ALA A 101 1.08 -15.96 -12.46
N LYS A 102 -0.01 -16.22 -11.75
CA LYS A 102 -0.70 -17.52 -11.68
C LYS A 102 -2.15 -17.45 -12.19
N ASP A 103 -2.56 -16.30 -12.65
CA ASP A 103 -3.87 -16.08 -13.24
C ASP A 103 -3.76 -16.17 -14.77
N PRO A 104 -4.35 -17.20 -15.40
CA PRO A 104 -4.28 -17.38 -16.84
C PRO A 104 -5.05 -16.32 -17.64
N ASP A 105 -6.00 -15.65 -17.00
CA ASP A 105 -6.83 -14.61 -17.61
C ASP A 105 -6.26 -13.20 -17.41
N PHE A 106 -5.16 -13.08 -16.67
CA PHE A 106 -4.46 -11.82 -16.51
C PHE A 106 -3.48 -11.57 -17.64
N TYR A 107 -3.06 -10.32 -17.83
CA TYR A 107 -2.08 -9.94 -18.85
C TYR A 107 -0.80 -10.74 -18.75
N LEU A 108 -0.17 -11.03 -19.89
CA LEU A 108 1.13 -11.69 -19.94
C LEU A 108 2.18 -10.83 -19.20
N GLN A 109 3.07 -11.47 -18.49
CA GLN A 109 4.09 -10.77 -17.68
C GLN A 109 4.95 -9.80 -18.51
N SER A 110 5.18 -10.11 -19.80
CA SER A 110 5.88 -9.24 -20.74
C SER A 110 5.12 -7.95 -21.07
N GLU A 111 3.81 -7.92 -20.83
CA GLU A 111 2.94 -6.77 -21.11
C GLU A 111 2.62 -5.93 -19.88
N TRP A 112 2.94 -6.39 -18.67
CA TRP A 112 2.53 -5.74 -17.42
C TRP A 112 2.87 -4.26 -17.36
N LEU A 113 4.02 -3.86 -17.91
CA LEU A 113 4.50 -2.49 -17.87
C LEU A 113 4.26 -1.72 -19.17
N THR A 114 3.39 -2.23 -20.05
CA THR A 114 2.90 -1.51 -21.23
C THR A 114 1.63 -0.73 -20.88
N ARG A 115 1.30 0.29 -21.69
CA ARG A 115 0.10 1.09 -21.52
C ARG A 115 -1.16 0.26 -21.61
N TYR A 116 -2.11 0.56 -20.71
CA TYR A 116 -3.45 -0.01 -20.78
C TYR A 116 -4.28 0.63 -21.91
N TYR A 117 -4.27 1.96 -22.00
CA TYR A 117 -4.97 2.67 -23.06
C TYR A 117 -4.12 2.66 -24.33
N GLU A 118 -4.50 1.79 -25.28
CA GLU A 118 -3.77 1.60 -26.52
C GLU A 118 -3.78 2.88 -27.37
N GLY A 119 -2.62 3.21 -27.96
CA GLY A 119 -2.46 4.42 -28.78
C GLY A 119 -2.38 5.73 -27.99
N ALA A 120 -2.57 5.70 -26.67
CA ALA A 120 -2.39 6.88 -25.85
C ALA A 120 -0.91 7.27 -25.69
N SER A 121 -0.67 8.55 -25.43
CA SER A 121 0.64 9.10 -25.08
C SER A 121 0.58 9.82 -23.74
N SER A 122 1.74 10.02 -23.13
CA SER A 122 1.82 10.84 -21.91
C SER A 122 1.34 12.25 -22.21
N PRO A 123 0.43 12.80 -21.38
CA PRO A 123 -0.10 14.13 -21.62
C PRO A 123 0.97 15.21 -21.37
N GLU A 124 0.99 16.23 -22.22
CA GLU A 124 1.72 17.46 -21.97
C GLU A 124 0.90 18.34 -21.01
N LEU A 125 1.19 18.23 -19.73
CA LEU A 125 0.52 19.00 -18.70
C LEU A 125 1.36 20.22 -18.28
N SER A 126 0.68 21.32 -17.95
CA SER A 126 1.36 22.41 -17.28
C SER A 126 1.89 21.95 -15.91
N LYS A 127 2.96 22.57 -15.43
CA LYS A 127 3.61 22.20 -14.15
C LYS A 127 2.70 22.29 -12.91
N ASP A 128 1.53 22.91 -13.04
CA ASP A 128 0.61 23.12 -11.93
C ASP A 128 -0.65 22.21 -12.03
N GLN A 129 -0.77 21.39 -13.07
CA GLN A 129 -1.93 20.50 -13.26
C GLN A 129 -1.76 19.20 -12.46
N LEU A 130 -2.51 19.10 -11.37
CA LEU A 130 -2.62 17.90 -10.53
C LEU A 130 -4.01 17.25 -10.61
N ASP A 131 -4.95 17.89 -11.28
CA ASP A 131 -6.36 17.51 -11.40
C ASP A 131 -6.75 17.04 -12.81
N SER A 132 -5.77 16.90 -13.72
CA SER A 132 -6.05 16.43 -15.08
C SER A 132 -6.22 14.90 -15.12
N GLU A 133 -7.41 14.47 -15.53
CA GLU A 133 -7.71 13.05 -15.75
C GLU A 133 -6.88 12.43 -16.88
N GLU A 134 -6.33 13.24 -17.81
CA GLU A 134 -5.50 12.75 -18.90
C GLU A 134 -4.25 11.99 -18.43
N ILE A 135 -3.82 12.20 -17.17
CA ILE A 135 -2.72 11.47 -16.55
C ILE A 135 -2.97 9.96 -16.56
N LYS A 136 -4.24 9.52 -16.55
CA LYS A 136 -4.62 8.10 -16.67
C LYS A 136 -4.07 7.40 -17.91
N ASN A 137 -3.75 8.15 -18.98
CA ASN A 137 -3.15 7.59 -20.19
C ASN A 137 -1.84 6.84 -19.94
N ASP A 138 -1.20 7.10 -18.82
CA ASP A 138 0.05 6.45 -18.39
C ASP A 138 -0.15 5.23 -17.46
N ILE A 139 -1.40 4.80 -17.25
CA ILE A 139 -1.67 3.58 -16.50
C ILE A 139 -1.16 2.36 -17.28
N VAL A 140 -0.39 1.52 -16.61
CA VAL A 140 0.11 0.25 -17.15
C VAL A 140 -0.86 -0.90 -16.91
N LYS A 141 -0.85 -1.93 -17.76
CA LYS A 141 -1.73 -3.11 -17.68
C LYS A 141 -1.65 -3.80 -16.31
N PHE A 142 -0.49 -3.82 -15.67
CA PHE A 142 -0.31 -4.38 -14.33
C PHE A 142 -1.26 -3.80 -13.27
N ASN A 143 -1.67 -2.54 -13.43
CA ASN A 143 -2.54 -1.84 -12.49
C ASN A 143 -4.04 -2.00 -12.79
N VAL A 144 -4.41 -2.81 -13.77
CA VAL A 144 -5.80 -3.02 -14.21
C VAL A 144 -6.25 -4.43 -13.87
N GLY A 145 -7.54 -4.63 -13.58
CA GLY A 145 -8.08 -5.95 -13.22
C GLY A 145 -7.51 -6.49 -11.90
N ARG A 146 -7.31 -5.61 -10.92
CA ARG A 146 -6.81 -6.00 -9.58
C ARG A 146 -7.95 -6.02 -8.57
N GLU A 147 -7.74 -6.75 -7.47
CA GLU A 147 -8.68 -6.84 -6.37
C GLU A 147 -8.97 -5.51 -5.67
N PRO A 148 -10.11 -5.35 -4.94
CA PRO A 148 -10.48 -4.07 -4.32
C PRO A 148 -9.45 -3.49 -3.35
N ARG A 149 -8.72 -4.32 -2.57
CA ARG A 149 -7.68 -3.85 -1.64
C ARG A 149 -6.51 -3.20 -2.36
N TYR A 150 -6.21 -3.61 -3.58
CA TYR A 150 -5.18 -2.98 -4.40
C TYR A 150 -5.51 -1.49 -4.59
N TYR A 151 -6.68 -1.19 -5.11
CA TYR A 151 -7.10 0.19 -5.35
C TYR A 151 -7.37 0.98 -4.06
N ALA A 152 -7.75 0.29 -2.98
CA ALA A 152 -7.95 0.93 -1.69
C ALA A 152 -6.63 1.36 -1.02
N TRP A 153 -5.54 0.60 -1.20
CA TRP A 153 -4.33 0.75 -0.39
C TRP A 153 -3.05 1.07 -1.15
N ILE A 154 -3.03 0.86 -2.45
CA ILE A 154 -1.89 1.15 -3.32
C ILE A 154 -2.24 2.32 -4.24
N ALA A 155 -1.28 3.22 -4.43
CA ALA A 155 -1.35 4.24 -5.46
C ALA A 155 -0.14 4.11 -6.40
N TYR A 156 -0.36 4.41 -7.66
CA TYR A 156 0.56 4.21 -8.76
C TYR A 156 0.46 5.39 -9.76
N ASP A 157 1.40 5.49 -10.65
CA ASP A 157 1.40 6.52 -11.69
C ASP A 157 0.16 6.44 -12.57
N GLY A 158 -0.46 7.58 -12.83
CA GLY A 158 -1.72 7.66 -13.59
C GLY A 158 -3.00 7.46 -12.78
N CYS A 159 -2.94 7.04 -11.50
CA CYS A 159 -4.16 6.82 -10.72
C CYS A 159 -4.74 8.12 -10.13
N GLU A 160 -6.06 8.14 -9.95
CA GLU A 160 -6.69 9.07 -9.02
C GLU A 160 -6.31 8.68 -7.59
N TYR A 161 -5.59 9.56 -6.89
CA TYR A 161 -5.14 9.28 -5.54
C TYR A 161 -6.29 9.37 -4.53
N MET A 162 -6.96 10.52 -4.48
CA MET A 162 -8.13 10.77 -3.65
C MET A 162 -9.03 11.84 -4.32
N PRO A 163 -10.35 11.74 -4.23
CA PRO A 163 -11.27 12.56 -5.03
C PRO A 163 -11.40 14.02 -4.56
N LEU A 164 -11.01 14.33 -3.32
CA LEU A 164 -11.20 15.66 -2.72
C LEU A 164 -9.92 16.31 -2.22
N ILE A 165 -8.80 15.60 -2.25
CA ILE A 165 -7.60 15.98 -1.49
C ILE A 165 -6.93 17.25 -2.01
N ASN A 166 -7.10 17.59 -3.28
CA ASN A 166 -6.54 18.77 -3.91
C ASN A 166 -7.58 19.90 -3.93
N ASN A 167 -7.74 20.58 -2.81
CA ASN A 167 -8.67 21.72 -2.68
C ASN A 167 -10.10 21.41 -3.18
N ASN A 168 -10.65 20.28 -2.73
CA ASN A 168 -11.94 19.69 -3.16
C ASN A 168 -11.98 19.17 -4.62
N ASN A 169 -10.83 19.00 -5.25
CA ASN A 169 -10.69 18.36 -6.55
C ASN A 169 -9.93 17.05 -6.42
N PRO A 170 -10.03 16.13 -7.39
CA PRO A 170 -9.21 14.93 -7.41
C PRO A 170 -7.73 15.28 -7.59
N LEU A 171 -6.87 14.45 -7.03
CA LEU A 171 -5.46 14.45 -7.31
C LEU A 171 -5.15 13.25 -8.21
N TRP A 172 -4.62 13.52 -9.39
CA TRP A 172 -4.08 12.50 -10.28
C TRP A 172 -2.55 12.43 -10.14
N LEU A 173 -2.03 11.25 -9.84
CA LEU A 173 -0.58 11.09 -9.63
C LEU A 173 0.17 11.09 -10.95
N ASN A 174 1.07 12.03 -11.10
CA ASN A 174 2.07 12.05 -12.17
C ASN A 174 3.47 11.93 -11.56
N LEU A 175 3.88 10.69 -11.35
CA LEU A 175 5.15 10.35 -10.68
C LEU A 175 6.37 10.51 -11.58
N LYS A 176 6.17 10.75 -12.87
CA LYS A 176 7.22 11.04 -13.85
C LYS A 176 7.57 12.52 -13.92
N ASN A 177 6.63 13.39 -13.59
CA ASN A 177 6.82 14.84 -13.74
C ASN A 177 7.41 15.48 -12.48
N SER A 178 8.63 16.00 -12.58
CA SER A 178 9.36 16.67 -11.48
C SER A 178 8.70 17.95 -10.98
N ASN A 179 7.79 18.55 -11.74
CA ASN A 179 7.00 19.72 -11.33
C ASN A 179 5.72 19.35 -10.57
N THR A 180 5.30 18.09 -10.63
CA THR A 180 4.14 17.54 -9.90
C THR A 180 4.61 16.59 -8.79
N ASN A 181 4.26 15.31 -8.83
CA ASN A 181 4.56 14.36 -7.77
C ASN A 181 5.86 13.56 -7.99
N GLY A 182 6.53 13.76 -9.14
CA GLY A 182 7.74 13.04 -9.50
C GLY A 182 8.99 13.52 -8.75
N TYR A 183 10.07 12.78 -8.97
CA TYR A 183 11.39 13.10 -8.43
C TYR A 183 11.95 14.39 -9.03
N SER A 184 12.57 15.20 -8.18
CA SER A 184 13.29 16.40 -8.62
C SER A 184 14.58 16.60 -7.83
N LEU A 185 15.61 17.19 -8.46
CA LEU A 185 16.88 17.48 -7.81
C LEU A 185 16.76 18.49 -6.66
N SER A 186 15.75 19.36 -6.69
CA SER A 186 15.47 20.31 -5.62
C SER A 186 14.72 19.70 -4.43
N ASN A 187 14.17 18.47 -4.58
CA ASN A 187 13.41 17.80 -3.54
C ASN A 187 13.61 16.27 -3.61
N THR A 188 14.85 15.86 -3.39
CA THR A 188 15.28 14.46 -3.52
C THR A 188 14.70 13.53 -2.46
N ARG A 189 14.21 14.07 -1.31
CA ARG A 189 13.71 13.27 -0.18
C ARG A 189 12.22 12.95 -0.26
N ASN A 190 11.47 13.67 -1.07
CA ASN A 190 10.02 13.63 -1.07
C ASN A 190 9.46 13.03 -2.37
N ALA A 191 10.18 12.08 -2.95
CA ALA A 191 9.72 11.29 -4.09
C ALA A 191 9.67 9.81 -3.72
N THR A 192 8.79 9.06 -4.39
CA THR A 192 8.75 7.61 -4.18
C THR A 192 9.97 6.93 -4.80
N GLY A 193 10.69 6.16 -4.00
CA GLY A 193 11.82 5.36 -4.48
C GLY A 193 11.41 4.09 -5.23
N THR A 194 10.10 3.79 -5.31
CA THR A 194 9.60 2.55 -5.91
C THR A 194 8.57 2.75 -7.02
N GLY A 195 8.18 4.00 -7.30
CA GLY A 195 7.10 4.30 -8.26
C GLY A 195 5.69 3.98 -7.76
N PHE A 196 5.56 3.57 -6.50
CA PHE A 196 4.28 3.31 -5.82
C PHE A 196 4.18 4.11 -4.53
N LEU A 197 2.95 4.30 -4.05
CA LEU A 197 2.66 4.93 -2.76
C LEU A 197 1.69 4.05 -1.96
N ASN A 198 1.85 4.08 -0.65
CA ASN A 198 0.91 3.44 0.26
C ASN A 198 -0.24 4.39 0.58
N LYS A 199 -1.45 4.04 0.16
CA LYS A 199 -2.72 4.75 0.45
C LYS A 199 -3.41 4.28 1.74
N LYS A 200 -3.02 3.13 2.28
CA LYS A 200 -3.62 2.62 3.51
C LYS A 200 -3.41 3.63 4.64
N PHE A 201 -4.43 3.87 5.43
CA PHE A 201 -4.50 4.90 6.47
C PHE A 201 -4.58 6.36 5.96
N ILE A 202 -4.95 6.58 4.70
CA ILE A 202 -5.33 7.90 4.21
C ILE A 202 -6.84 8.02 4.27
N VAL A 203 -7.32 9.08 4.92
CA VAL A 203 -8.75 9.32 5.11
C VAL A 203 -9.39 9.68 3.76
N PRO A 204 -10.44 8.93 3.30
CA PRO A 204 -11.00 9.14 1.97
C PRO A 204 -11.62 10.53 1.73
N ASN A 205 -12.10 11.20 2.78
CA ASN A 205 -12.67 12.56 2.72
C ASN A 205 -11.68 13.64 3.17
N GLY A 206 -10.39 13.33 3.23
CA GLY A 206 -9.34 14.29 3.56
C GLY A 206 -9.16 15.34 2.46
N VAL A 207 -9.07 16.60 2.86
CA VAL A 207 -8.88 17.74 1.97
C VAL A 207 -7.71 18.59 2.43
N TYR A 208 -6.83 18.95 1.50
CA TYR A 208 -5.85 20.02 1.67
C TYR A 208 -6.33 21.25 0.91
N LEU A 209 -6.54 22.36 1.62
CA LEU A 209 -7.04 23.59 1.04
C LEU A 209 -5.91 24.50 0.56
N SER A 210 -6.18 25.31 -0.45
CA SER A 210 -5.24 26.33 -0.97
C SER A 210 -4.86 27.38 0.07
N SER A 211 -5.66 27.54 1.13
CA SER A 211 -5.32 28.33 2.32
C SER A 211 -4.17 27.75 3.14
N GLY A 212 -3.79 26.48 2.89
CA GLY A 212 -2.81 25.73 3.69
C GLY A 212 -3.41 24.96 4.86
N SER A 213 -4.74 25.07 5.10
CA SER A 213 -5.44 24.28 6.12
C SER A 213 -5.82 22.90 5.60
N THR A 214 -6.13 22.00 6.53
CA THR A 214 -6.60 20.65 6.23
C THR A 214 -7.97 20.42 6.84
N SER A 215 -8.80 19.61 6.18
CA SER A 215 -10.05 19.12 6.74
C SER A 215 -10.19 17.62 6.45
N GLY A 216 -11.11 16.95 7.12
CA GLY A 216 -11.36 15.53 6.98
C GLY A 216 -11.47 14.86 8.33
N ASP A 217 -11.89 13.60 8.33
CA ASP A 217 -12.06 12.84 9.55
C ASP A 217 -10.71 12.46 10.18
N LYS A 218 -10.64 12.49 11.49
CA LYS A 218 -9.54 11.91 12.25
C LYS A 218 -9.78 10.42 12.40
N PHE A 219 -8.73 9.61 12.30
CA PHE A 219 -8.85 8.16 12.43
C PHE A 219 -8.10 7.62 13.65
N ARG A 220 -8.55 6.48 14.15
CA ARG A 220 -7.90 5.76 15.25
C ARG A 220 -6.67 5.01 14.76
N ILE A 221 -5.69 4.85 15.65
CA ILE A 221 -4.57 3.95 15.40
C ILE A 221 -4.98 2.55 15.84
N ILE A 222 -5.27 1.69 14.89
CA ILE A 222 -5.66 0.31 15.15
C ILE A 222 -4.42 -0.47 15.60
N LEU A 223 -4.51 -1.13 16.76
CA LEU A 223 -3.49 -2.02 17.29
C LEU A 223 -3.84 -3.49 17.04
N ILE A 224 -5.10 -3.87 17.28
CA ILE A 224 -5.61 -5.23 17.10
C ILE A 224 -6.96 -5.15 16.41
N ARG A 225 -7.16 -5.97 15.37
CA ARG A 225 -8.41 -6.07 14.64
C ARG A 225 -8.77 -7.51 14.30
N MET A 226 -10.06 -7.73 13.99
CA MET A 226 -10.61 -9.06 13.76
C MET A 226 -9.90 -9.86 12.66
N ALA A 227 -9.47 -9.20 11.59
CA ALA A 227 -8.76 -9.90 10.51
C ALA A 227 -7.49 -10.60 10.98
N GLU A 228 -6.76 -10.02 11.93
CA GLU A 228 -5.58 -10.67 12.50
C GLU A 228 -5.94 -12.00 13.18
N LEU A 229 -7.04 -12.04 13.92
CA LEU A 229 -7.49 -13.26 14.61
C LEU A 229 -7.90 -14.37 13.62
N TYR A 230 -8.68 -14.03 12.58
CA TYR A 230 -9.04 -14.99 11.54
C TYR A 230 -7.80 -15.52 10.81
N LEU A 231 -6.84 -14.67 10.49
CA LEU A 231 -5.58 -15.07 9.84
C LEU A 231 -4.70 -15.91 10.77
N ASN A 232 -4.70 -15.63 12.08
CA ASN A 232 -4.00 -16.45 13.06
C ASN A 232 -4.63 -17.85 13.15
N LEU A 233 -5.96 -17.94 13.18
CA LEU A 233 -6.69 -19.22 13.15
C LEU A 233 -6.42 -20.01 11.87
N ALA A 234 -6.50 -19.35 10.72
CA ALA A 234 -6.21 -19.98 9.42
C ALA A 234 -4.79 -20.56 9.39
N GLU A 235 -3.80 -19.83 9.93
CA GLU A 235 -2.42 -20.29 10.01
C GLU A 235 -2.27 -21.49 10.95
N CYS A 236 -2.89 -21.45 12.13
CA CYS A 236 -2.87 -22.56 13.08
C CYS A 236 -3.51 -23.82 12.49
N TYR A 237 -4.67 -23.70 11.86
CA TYR A 237 -5.33 -24.82 11.21
C TYR A 237 -4.53 -25.38 10.04
N ALA A 238 -3.93 -24.51 9.22
CA ALA A 238 -3.04 -24.94 8.14
C ALA A 238 -1.80 -25.70 8.66
N ALA A 239 -1.24 -25.27 9.79
CA ALA A 239 -0.12 -25.96 10.42
C ALA A 239 -0.49 -27.31 11.06
N LEU A 240 -1.77 -27.54 11.33
CA LEU A 240 -2.33 -28.78 11.88
C LEU A 240 -2.96 -29.68 10.79
N ASP A 241 -2.74 -29.36 9.51
CA ASP A 241 -3.33 -30.05 8.35
C ASP A 241 -4.88 -30.09 8.34
N ARG A 242 -5.51 -29.13 9.04
CA ARG A 242 -6.96 -28.95 9.09
C ARG A 242 -7.39 -28.00 7.97
N THR A 243 -7.44 -28.53 6.75
CA THR A 243 -7.62 -27.75 5.53
C THR A 243 -8.95 -27.00 5.49
N ASP A 244 -10.06 -27.65 5.82
CA ASP A 244 -11.39 -27.05 5.70
C ASP A 244 -11.55 -25.85 6.65
N GLU A 245 -11.11 -25.99 7.91
CA GLU A 245 -11.17 -24.91 8.89
C GLU A 245 -10.20 -23.76 8.55
N ALA A 246 -9.04 -24.08 7.98
CA ALA A 246 -8.12 -23.07 7.51
C ALA A 246 -8.74 -22.26 6.36
N LEU A 247 -9.35 -22.91 5.39
CA LEU A 247 -10.07 -22.27 4.27
C LEU A 247 -11.28 -21.46 4.76
N GLU A 248 -12.05 -21.98 5.71
CA GLU A 248 -13.18 -21.26 6.30
C GLU A 248 -12.74 -19.90 6.86
N ASN A 249 -11.72 -19.89 7.73
CA ASN A 249 -11.23 -18.68 8.34
C ASN A 249 -10.58 -17.72 7.33
N LEU A 250 -9.84 -18.25 6.35
CA LEU A 250 -9.24 -17.45 5.28
C LEU A 250 -10.30 -16.79 4.39
N ASN A 251 -11.36 -17.53 4.10
CA ASN A 251 -12.46 -17.07 3.25
C ASN A 251 -13.31 -15.96 3.89
N VAL A 252 -13.37 -15.86 5.23
CA VAL A 252 -13.98 -14.69 5.90
C VAL A 252 -13.30 -13.39 5.47
N ILE A 253 -11.98 -13.39 5.40
CA ILE A 253 -11.21 -12.22 5.01
C ILE A 253 -11.37 -11.93 3.52
N ARG A 254 -11.29 -12.94 2.68
CA ARG A 254 -11.41 -12.82 1.23
C ARG A 254 -12.79 -12.31 0.81
N GLU A 255 -13.86 -12.89 1.36
CA GLU A 255 -15.23 -12.45 1.08
C GLU A 255 -15.47 -10.99 1.50
N ARG A 256 -15.02 -10.61 2.72
CA ARG A 256 -15.08 -9.23 3.16
C ARG A 256 -14.30 -8.28 2.24
N ALA A 257 -13.17 -8.73 1.70
CA ALA A 257 -12.35 -7.94 0.77
C ALA A 257 -12.94 -7.86 -0.65
N GLY A 258 -14.04 -8.54 -0.93
CA GLY A 258 -14.60 -8.64 -2.29
C GLY A 258 -13.79 -9.55 -3.22
N VAL A 259 -13.08 -10.53 -2.65
CA VAL A 259 -12.26 -11.50 -3.39
C VAL A 259 -12.95 -12.87 -3.30
N ARG A 260 -12.95 -13.63 -4.39
CA ARG A 260 -13.57 -14.95 -4.41
C ARG A 260 -13.02 -15.87 -3.32
N LYS A 261 -13.87 -16.75 -2.80
CA LYS A 261 -13.48 -17.77 -1.84
C LYS A 261 -12.53 -18.78 -2.48
N LEU A 262 -11.59 -19.29 -1.68
CA LEU A 262 -10.76 -20.42 -2.03
C LEU A 262 -11.50 -21.72 -1.74
N THR A 263 -11.19 -22.71 -2.54
CA THR A 263 -11.62 -24.10 -2.39
C THR A 263 -10.40 -25.03 -2.34
N THR A 264 -10.59 -26.29 -2.07
CA THR A 264 -9.52 -27.29 -2.12
C THR A 264 -8.88 -27.40 -3.51
N ALA A 265 -9.61 -27.08 -4.58
CA ALA A 265 -9.06 -27.05 -5.94
C ALA A 265 -7.95 -26.02 -6.12
N ASP A 266 -8.02 -24.91 -5.41
CA ASP A 266 -7.03 -23.83 -5.46
C ASP A 266 -5.67 -24.21 -4.86
N LEU A 267 -5.64 -25.32 -4.09
CA LEU A 267 -4.40 -25.82 -3.49
C LEU A 267 -3.44 -26.44 -4.53
N SER A 268 -3.90 -26.65 -5.76
CA SER A 268 -3.04 -26.97 -6.90
C SER A 268 -2.22 -25.78 -7.39
N THR A 269 -2.68 -24.55 -7.14
CA THR A 269 -2.02 -23.29 -7.54
C THR A 269 -0.96 -22.87 -6.53
N MET A 270 -1.28 -22.96 -5.26
CA MET A 270 -0.36 -22.71 -4.12
C MET A 270 -0.74 -23.64 -2.96
N SER A 271 0.25 -24.03 -2.15
CA SER A 271 -0.05 -24.76 -0.90
C SER A 271 -0.90 -23.91 0.04
N LEU A 272 -1.65 -24.59 0.91
CA LEU A 272 -2.52 -23.92 1.90
C LEU A 272 -1.76 -22.89 2.73
N MET A 273 -0.55 -23.21 3.20
CA MET A 273 0.28 -22.30 3.98
C MET A 273 0.76 -21.09 3.16
N GLU A 274 1.03 -21.27 1.86
CA GLU A 274 1.37 -20.13 0.98
C GLU A 274 0.17 -19.19 0.78
N TRP A 275 -1.03 -19.73 0.61
CA TRP A 275 -2.26 -18.95 0.57
C TRP A 275 -2.46 -18.14 1.85
N VAL A 276 -2.31 -18.76 3.02
CA VAL A 276 -2.42 -18.08 4.32
C VAL A 276 -1.39 -16.96 4.45
N ARG A 277 -0.13 -17.24 4.12
CA ARG A 277 0.95 -16.26 4.20
C ARG A 277 0.79 -15.09 3.23
N ASN A 278 0.27 -15.37 2.02
CA ASN A 278 0.03 -14.31 1.04
C ASN A 278 -1.17 -13.45 1.44
N GLU A 279 -2.29 -14.07 1.84
CA GLU A 279 -3.47 -13.35 2.33
C GLU A 279 -3.12 -12.45 3.53
N ARG A 280 -2.34 -12.98 4.48
CA ARG A 280 -1.87 -12.23 5.63
C ARG A 280 -0.99 -11.03 5.21
N ALA A 281 -0.11 -11.22 4.25
CA ALA A 281 0.76 -10.15 3.74
C ALA A 281 -0.02 -9.03 3.03
N ILE A 282 -1.10 -9.36 2.31
CA ILE A 282 -2.00 -8.40 1.67
C ILE A 282 -2.86 -7.71 2.71
N GLU A 283 -3.58 -8.47 3.51
CA GLU A 283 -4.57 -7.93 4.45
C GLU A 283 -3.94 -7.03 5.50
N LEU A 284 -2.80 -7.43 6.05
CA LEU A 284 -2.07 -6.68 7.07
C LEU A 284 -0.96 -5.78 6.47
N HIS A 285 -1.06 -5.47 5.17
CA HIS A 285 -0.14 -4.56 4.49
C HIS A 285 0.01 -3.25 5.26
N ALA A 286 1.26 -2.80 5.48
CA ALA A 286 1.62 -1.57 6.19
C ALA A 286 1.16 -1.47 7.65
N GLU A 287 0.73 -2.56 8.29
CA GLU A 287 0.34 -2.61 9.72
C GLU A 287 1.48 -3.11 10.64
N GLY A 288 2.67 -3.34 10.11
CA GLY A 288 3.85 -3.74 10.89
C GLY A 288 4.03 -5.26 11.05
N HIS A 289 3.03 -6.07 10.73
CA HIS A 289 3.05 -7.53 10.94
C HIS A 289 4.13 -8.24 10.13
N ARG A 290 4.40 -7.83 8.88
CA ARG A 290 5.35 -8.50 7.98
C ARG A 290 6.75 -8.63 8.58
N TYR A 291 7.19 -7.63 9.34
CA TYR A 291 8.49 -7.65 10.02
C TYR A 291 8.63 -8.85 10.96
N TYR A 292 7.59 -9.17 11.73
CA TYR A 292 7.56 -10.29 12.66
C TYR A 292 7.27 -11.60 11.95
N ASP A 293 6.35 -11.61 11.00
CA ASP A 293 5.93 -12.80 10.26
C ASP A 293 7.09 -13.48 9.54
N VAL A 294 7.89 -12.75 8.79
CA VAL A 294 9.04 -13.33 8.07
C VAL A 294 10.09 -13.91 9.00
N ARG A 295 10.20 -13.39 10.23
CA ARG A 295 11.11 -13.90 11.25
C ARG A 295 10.56 -15.17 11.90
N ARG A 296 9.32 -15.16 12.38
CA ARG A 296 8.72 -16.33 13.03
C ARG A 296 8.53 -17.51 12.07
N TRP A 297 8.28 -17.23 10.78
CA TRP A 297 8.25 -18.26 9.73
C TRP A 297 9.64 -18.70 9.27
N ARG A 298 10.70 -18.04 9.71
CA ARG A 298 12.09 -18.30 9.33
C ARG A 298 12.31 -18.28 7.82
N ILE A 299 11.70 -17.30 7.14
CA ILE A 299 11.85 -17.08 5.69
C ILE A 299 12.50 -15.73 5.37
N ALA A 300 13.00 -15.01 6.38
CA ALA A 300 13.57 -13.68 6.17
C ALA A 300 14.83 -13.74 5.29
N ASP A 301 15.62 -14.79 5.40
CA ASP A 301 16.78 -15.06 4.54
C ASP A 301 16.40 -15.26 3.05
N GLN A 302 15.16 -15.62 2.75
CA GLN A 302 14.66 -15.78 1.38
C GLN A 302 14.06 -14.48 0.84
N VAL A 303 13.26 -13.77 1.66
CA VAL A 303 12.46 -12.62 1.22
C VAL A 303 13.09 -11.25 1.52
N MET A 304 14.20 -11.23 2.27
CA MET A 304 14.95 -10.02 2.63
C MET A 304 16.28 -9.92 1.87
N GLN A 305 16.36 -10.54 0.70
CA GLN A 305 17.53 -10.44 -0.17
C GLN A 305 17.52 -9.12 -0.94
N PRO A 306 18.67 -8.53 -1.26
CA PRO A 306 18.72 -7.30 -2.07
C PRO A 306 17.96 -7.39 -3.40
N SER A 307 17.91 -8.58 -4.01
CA SER A 307 17.16 -8.85 -5.23
C SER A 307 15.65 -8.67 -5.11
N GLU A 308 15.09 -8.76 -3.89
CA GLU A 308 13.67 -8.58 -3.60
C GLU A 308 13.27 -7.10 -3.43
N PHE A 309 14.26 -6.23 -3.21
CA PHE A 309 14.04 -4.80 -3.03
C PHE A 309 14.13 -4.07 -4.38
N LYS A 310 13.04 -4.16 -5.14
CA LYS A 310 12.88 -3.54 -6.45
C LYS A 310 11.65 -2.63 -6.47
N GLY A 311 11.65 -1.69 -7.39
CA GLY A 311 10.53 -0.81 -7.71
C GLY A 311 10.56 -0.41 -9.17
N LEU A 312 9.65 0.48 -9.58
CA LEU A 312 9.77 1.19 -10.84
C LEU A 312 10.85 2.28 -10.72
N ASN A 313 11.33 2.78 -11.85
CA ASN A 313 12.40 3.79 -11.90
C ASN A 313 11.90 5.20 -11.50
N GLY A 314 11.44 5.32 -10.25
CA GLY A 314 10.83 6.55 -9.70
C GLY A 314 11.82 7.63 -9.27
N MET A 315 13.14 7.37 -9.31
CA MET A 315 14.19 8.30 -8.86
C MET A 315 14.94 8.96 -10.03
N THR A 316 14.33 8.98 -11.22
CA THR A 316 14.84 9.68 -12.40
C THR A 316 14.05 10.98 -12.60
N VAL A 317 14.72 12.06 -13.01
CA VAL A 317 14.09 13.35 -13.29
C VAL A 317 13.44 13.32 -14.66
N ASN A 318 12.13 13.53 -14.72
CA ASN A 318 11.33 13.55 -15.95
C ASN A 318 11.63 12.36 -16.89
N PRO A 319 11.55 11.10 -16.39
CA PRO A 319 11.76 9.95 -17.25
C PRO A 319 10.64 9.86 -18.30
N SER A 320 10.94 9.26 -19.45
CA SER A 320 9.90 8.83 -20.38
C SER A 320 8.99 7.77 -19.74
N PHE A 321 7.87 7.45 -20.38
CA PHE A 321 7.00 6.37 -19.92
C PHE A 321 7.76 5.03 -19.81
N GLU A 322 8.57 4.72 -20.81
CA GLU A 322 9.33 3.47 -20.91
C GLU A 322 10.47 3.43 -19.87
N GLU A 323 11.12 4.56 -19.62
CA GLU A 323 12.18 4.65 -18.60
C GLU A 323 11.62 4.52 -17.19
N PHE A 324 10.46 5.13 -16.91
CA PHE A 324 9.82 5.03 -15.59
C PHE A 324 9.33 3.61 -15.29
N ASN A 325 8.73 2.96 -16.28
CA ASN A 325 8.12 1.64 -16.13
C ASN A 325 9.13 0.49 -16.30
N GLN A 326 10.33 0.66 -15.76
CA GLN A 326 11.35 -0.39 -15.65
C GLN A 326 11.48 -0.83 -14.19
N ILE A 327 11.57 -2.15 -13.98
CA ILE A 327 11.82 -2.70 -12.64
C ILE A 327 13.32 -2.59 -12.36
N VAL A 328 13.67 -1.74 -11.41
CA VAL A 328 15.05 -1.46 -10.99
C VAL A 328 15.27 -1.78 -9.51
N PRO A 329 16.50 -2.10 -9.08
CA PRO A 329 16.83 -2.14 -7.65
C PRO A 329 16.59 -0.78 -6.99
N ILE A 330 16.11 -0.76 -5.74
CA ILE A 330 16.03 0.48 -4.96
C ILE A 330 17.38 0.84 -4.36
N ASP A 331 17.65 2.13 -4.16
CA ASP A 331 18.98 2.68 -3.78
C ASP A 331 19.54 2.20 -2.45
N GLN A 332 18.72 1.68 -1.56
CA GLN A 332 19.15 1.21 -0.24
C GLN A 332 18.67 -0.22 -0.01
N PRO A 333 19.31 -1.21 -0.62
CA PRO A 333 18.94 -2.60 -0.42
C PRO A 333 19.21 -3.02 1.03
N ILE A 334 18.24 -3.68 1.64
CA ILE A 334 18.43 -4.30 2.96
C ILE A 334 19.46 -5.43 2.82
N GLN A 335 20.48 -5.43 3.67
CA GLN A 335 21.38 -6.55 3.82
C GLN A 335 20.89 -7.42 4.97
N TRP A 336 20.43 -8.61 4.66
CA TRP A 336 19.99 -9.56 5.66
C TRP A 336 21.17 -10.36 6.21
N ASN A 337 21.22 -10.50 7.53
CA ASN A 337 22.14 -11.39 8.22
C ASN A 337 21.34 -12.30 9.16
N VAL A 338 21.72 -13.57 9.27
CA VAL A 338 21.02 -14.59 10.08
C VAL A 338 20.84 -14.17 11.54
N ARG A 339 21.78 -13.43 12.12
CA ARG A 339 21.63 -12.88 13.49
C ARG A 339 20.40 -12.00 13.65
N GLN A 340 19.89 -11.38 12.57
CA GLN A 340 18.72 -10.50 12.60
C GLN A 340 17.39 -11.23 12.79
N TYR A 341 17.38 -12.57 12.87
CA TYR A 341 16.24 -13.30 13.42
C TYR A 341 16.00 -12.95 14.90
N LEU A 342 17.06 -12.59 15.61
CA LEU A 342 16.99 -12.14 16.99
C LEU A 342 17.25 -10.63 17.06
N VAL A 343 16.73 -9.99 18.11
CA VAL A 343 17.00 -8.59 18.40
C VAL A 343 18.14 -8.53 19.43
N PRO A 344 19.17 -7.68 19.25
CA PRO A 344 20.22 -7.54 20.24
C PRO A 344 19.66 -6.95 21.55
N ILE A 345 20.20 -7.41 22.66
CA ILE A 345 19.96 -6.78 23.95
C ILE A 345 20.77 -5.48 23.99
N LYS A 346 20.15 -4.39 24.42
CA LYS A 346 20.82 -3.10 24.52
C LYS A 346 22.00 -3.18 25.49
N ASN A 347 23.13 -2.59 25.14
CA ASN A 347 24.33 -2.64 25.97
C ASN A 347 24.12 -2.12 27.40
N SER A 348 23.27 -1.08 27.58
CA SER A 348 22.93 -0.59 28.91
C SER A 348 22.28 -1.65 29.80
N GLU A 349 21.50 -2.55 29.24
CA GLU A 349 20.83 -3.62 29.99
C GLU A 349 21.86 -4.72 30.38
N LEU A 350 22.76 -5.07 29.46
CA LEU A 350 23.86 -6.01 29.72
C LEU A 350 24.83 -5.51 30.82
N TYR A 351 25.05 -4.19 30.88
CA TYR A 351 25.86 -3.60 31.94
C TYR A 351 25.12 -3.54 33.29
N SER A 352 23.81 -3.41 33.26
CA SER A 352 23.00 -3.34 34.49
C SER A 352 22.71 -4.72 35.07
N ASP A 353 22.65 -5.75 34.26
CA ASP A 353 22.44 -7.14 34.70
C ASP A 353 23.50 -8.08 34.08
N PRO A 354 24.55 -8.44 34.85
CA PRO A 354 25.62 -9.33 34.38
C PRO A 354 25.18 -10.77 34.06
N GLN A 355 23.94 -11.16 34.40
CA GLN A 355 23.39 -12.48 34.06
C GLN A 355 22.81 -12.53 32.64
N LEU A 356 22.56 -11.37 32.00
CA LEU A 356 22.10 -11.31 30.65
C LEU A 356 23.19 -11.74 29.66
N VAL A 357 22.86 -12.62 28.76
CA VAL A 357 23.73 -13.07 27.67
C VAL A 357 23.21 -12.47 26.36
N GLN A 358 24.11 -11.83 25.62
CA GLN A 358 23.78 -11.23 24.33
C GLN A 358 23.28 -12.28 23.33
N ALA A 359 22.36 -11.86 22.45
CA ALA A 359 21.89 -12.70 21.36
C ALA A 359 23.09 -13.13 20.46
N PRO A 360 23.09 -14.40 19.95
CA PRO A 360 24.17 -14.89 19.11
C PRO A 360 24.44 -14.00 17.89
N GLY A 361 25.71 -13.66 17.70
CA GLY A 361 26.17 -12.85 16.55
C GLY A 361 26.19 -11.34 16.77
N TYR A 362 25.89 -10.87 18.00
CA TYR A 362 25.95 -9.45 18.37
C TYR A 362 27.05 -9.20 19.42
#